data_95a93f332cdbbf76b1d17fabb20ac276
#
_entry.id   95a93f332cdbbf76b1d17fabb20ac276
#
_cell.length_a   1.000
_cell.length_b   1.000
_cell.length_c   1.000
_cell.angle_alpha   90.00
_cell.angle_beta   90.00
_cell.angle_gamma   90.00
#
_symmetry.space_group_name_H-M   'P 1'
#
loop_
_entity.id
_entity.type
_entity.pdbx_description
1 polymer ?
#
loop_
_entity_poly.entity_id
_entity_poly.type
_entity_poly.pdbx_seq_one_letter_code
_entity_poly.pdbx_strand_id
1 'polypeptide(L)'
;ACLTLMKSNKTVENNLYRSLNTSFSIKRIEADQTFQLSQLDDLKKIQGLDEISPELETIAKLTDKEVVTGEQSIQRDDLTEAEKNLISLIALEDSSKDVSFTSSAFTLKEGRHLEKEDRKKILIHEDLAKKNNLKLGDKISLNPAQVEGNSGQRLDYEIVGIFSGQKQEKFTGLSSDFSENTVYTDYESSQTLLGNKEAQVTAARFYLENPKDMDSIIQEVEKLSLETKGYQVEKENKAFEQIKDSVSTFQTFLQIFLYGIMIAGVGALILVLSLWLRERVYEVGILLALGK
;
A
#
# COMPACT_ATOMS: atom_id res chain seq x y z
N ALA A 1 33.80 9.04 -8.54
CA ALA A 1 32.87 8.50 -9.54
C ALA A 1 32.26 7.16 -9.07
N CYS A 2 33.03 6.14 -8.75
CA CYS A 2 32.53 4.81 -8.36
C CYS A 2 31.70 4.83 -7.07
N LEU A 3 32.17 5.52 -6.03
CA LEU A 3 31.43 5.71 -4.76
C LEU A 3 30.14 6.50 -4.94
N THR A 4 30.10 7.44 -5.88
CA THR A 4 28.93 8.25 -6.20
C THR A 4 27.88 7.40 -6.92
N LEU A 5 28.29 6.54 -7.85
CA LEU A 5 27.42 5.59 -8.54
C LEU A 5 26.82 4.54 -7.59
N MET A 6 27.62 4.01 -6.66
CA MET A 6 27.12 3.08 -5.63
C MET A 6 26.09 3.73 -4.69
N LYS A 7 26.35 4.98 -4.28
CA LYS A 7 25.39 5.76 -3.46
C LYS A 7 24.08 6.04 -4.22
N SER A 8 24.19 6.45 -5.48
CA SER A 8 23.03 6.70 -6.34
C SER A 8 22.19 5.43 -6.55
N ASN A 9 22.84 4.30 -6.77
CA ASN A 9 22.14 3.02 -6.96
C ASN A 9 21.39 2.58 -5.69
N LYS A 10 21.98 2.75 -4.51
CA LYS A 10 21.33 2.46 -3.24
C LYS A 10 20.13 3.36 -2.97
N THR A 11 20.19 4.62 -3.40
CA THR A 11 19.05 5.56 -3.30
C THR A 11 17.91 5.15 -4.22
N VAL A 12 18.21 4.74 -5.47
CA VAL A 12 17.22 4.26 -6.43
C VAL A 12 16.55 2.98 -5.91
N GLU A 13 17.34 2.04 -5.39
CA GLU A 13 16.83 0.81 -4.76
C GLU A 13 15.89 1.11 -3.60
N ASN A 14 16.29 1.98 -2.68
CA ASN A 14 15.45 2.36 -1.53
C ASN A 14 14.13 3.02 -1.96
N ASN A 15 14.19 3.91 -2.97
CA ASN A 15 13.00 4.56 -3.51
C ASN A 15 12.07 3.55 -4.17
N LEU A 16 12.63 2.59 -4.93
CA LEU A 16 11.86 1.51 -5.54
C LEU A 16 11.17 0.67 -4.47
N TYR A 17 11.88 0.26 -3.43
CA TYR A 17 11.30 -0.56 -2.37
C TYR A 17 10.22 0.18 -1.57
N ARG A 18 10.38 1.47 -1.32
CA ARG A 18 9.33 2.30 -0.68
C ARG A 18 8.05 2.35 -1.53
N SER A 19 8.18 2.39 -2.85
CA SER A 19 7.02 2.43 -3.76
C SER A 19 6.22 1.13 -3.78
N LEU A 20 6.73 0.04 -3.22
CA LEU A 20 6.06 -1.27 -3.19
C LEU A 20 5.01 -1.38 -2.09
N ASN A 21 4.94 -0.41 -1.17
CA ASN A 21 4.00 -0.41 -0.05
C ASN A 21 3.99 -1.73 0.74
N THR A 22 5.17 -2.33 0.94
CA THR A 22 5.32 -3.57 1.69
C THR A 22 4.88 -3.37 3.12
N SER A 23 3.97 -4.21 3.56
CA SER A 23 3.31 -4.07 4.85
C SER A 23 2.91 -5.43 5.43
N PHE A 24 2.55 -5.43 6.69
CA PHE A 24 1.74 -6.47 7.29
C PHE A 24 0.54 -5.87 7.98
N SER A 25 -0.55 -6.60 8.08
CA SER A 25 -1.73 -6.17 8.80
C SER A 25 -2.01 -7.08 9.99
N ILE A 26 -2.58 -6.49 11.02
CA ILE A 26 -3.05 -7.20 12.21
C ILE A 26 -4.57 -7.07 12.25
N LYS A 27 -5.23 -8.22 12.34
CA LYS A 27 -6.69 -8.36 12.37
C LYS A 27 -7.07 -9.28 13.52
N ARG A 28 -8.37 -9.30 13.88
CA ARG A 28 -8.90 -10.37 14.72
C ARG A 28 -8.91 -11.69 13.93
N ILE A 29 -8.72 -12.80 14.64
CA ILE A 29 -8.86 -14.17 14.06
C ILE A 29 -10.32 -14.39 13.62
N GLU A 30 -11.27 -13.93 14.42
CA GLU A 30 -12.67 -13.92 14.02
C GLU A 30 -12.91 -12.80 13.01
N ALA A 31 -13.47 -13.15 11.86
CA ALA A 31 -13.70 -12.23 10.77
C ALA A 31 -14.60 -11.04 11.16
N ASP A 32 -14.31 -9.88 10.61
CA ASP A 32 -15.09 -8.64 10.75
C ASP A 32 -15.22 -8.08 12.19
N GLN A 33 -14.45 -8.61 13.17
CA GLN A 33 -14.41 -8.05 14.51
C GLN A 33 -13.55 -6.79 14.57
N THR A 34 -14.09 -5.78 15.24
CA THR A 34 -13.35 -4.55 15.55
C THR A 34 -12.55 -4.68 16.85
N PHE A 35 -11.50 -3.88 16.95
CA PHE A 35 -10.71 -3.73 18.17
C PHE A 35 -10.16 -2.29 18.27
N GLN A 36 -9.75 -1.90 19.48
CA GLN A 36 -9.16 -0.59 19.70
C GLN A 36 -7.71 -0.57 19.18
N LEU A 37 -7.36 0.43 18.38
CA LEU A 37 -6.02 0.59 17.83
C LEU A 37 -4.96 0.69 18.95
N SER A 38 -5.32 1.27 20.10
CA SER A 38 -4.45 1.40 21.29
C SER A 38 -3.97 0.05 21.85
N GLN A 39 -4.68 -1.04 21.58
CA GLN A 39 -4.27 -2.39 22.01
C GLN A 39 -2.99 -2.87 21.30
N LEU A 40 -2.59 -2.21 20.21
CA LEU A 40 -1.38 -2.52 19.43
C LEU A 40 -0.23 -1.53 19.69
N ASP A 41 -0.29 -0.71 20.74
CA ASP A 41 0.74 0.31 21.02
C ASP A 41 2.15 -0.27 21.22
N ASP A 42 2.27 -1.51 21.68
CA ASP A 42 3.57 -2.17 21.82
C ASP A 42 4.27 -2.38 20.48
N LEU A 43 3.53 -2.52 19.39
CA LEU A 43 4.11 -2.64 18.04
C LEU A 43 4.79 -1.35 17.57
N LYS A 44 4.38 -0.19 18.07
CA LYS A 44 5.01 1.09 17.75
C LYS A 44 6.47 1.19 18.19
N LYS A 45 6.90 0.30 19.09
CA LYS A 45 8.28 0.23 19.60
C LYS A 45 9.21 -0.58 18.69
N ILE A 46 8.66 -1.31 17.71
CA ILE A 46 9.44 -2.13 16.78
C ILE A 46 10.12 -1.20 15.79
N GLN A 47 11.45 -1.34 15.66
CA GLN A 47 12.24 -0.57 14.69
C GLN A 47 12.01 -1.08 13.27
N GLY A 48 12.09 -0.16 12.28
CA GLY A 48 11.93 -0.49 10.87
C GLY A 48 10.49 -0.33 10.36
N LEU A 49 9.57 0.17 11.21
CA LEU A 49 8.23 0.55 10.80
C LEU A 49 8.21 2.04 10.43
N ASP A 50 7.66 2.36 9.25
CA ASP A 50 7.55 3.73 8.73
C ASP A 50 6.23 4.37 9.15
N GLU A 51 5.12 3.68 8.90
CA GLU A 51 3.77 4.21 9.11
C GLU A 51 2.84 3.11 9.64
N ILE A 52 1.91 3.52 10.50
CA ILE A 52 0.80 2.70 10.97
C ILE A 52 -0.49 3.31 10.43
N SER A 53 -1.22 2.56 9.63
CA SER A 53 -2.47 2.99 9.01
C SER A 53 -3.65 2.21 9.59
N PRO A 54 -4.63 2.90 10.19
CA PRO A 54 -5.86 2.26 10.64
C PRO A 54 -6.75 1.95 9.44
N GLU A 55 -7.40 0.79 9.48
CA GLU A 55 -8.39 0.39 8.50
C GLU A 55 -9.66 -0.07 9.20
N LEU A 56 -10.80 0.39 8.72
CA LEU A 56 -12.11 -0.05 9.21
C LEU A 56 -12.99 -0.45 8.03
N GLU A 57 -13.32 -1.72 7.95
CA GLU A 57 -14.29 -2.25 6.99
C GLU A 57 -15.60 -2.51 7.73
N THR A 58 -16.68 -1.93 7.25
CA THR A 58 -18.02 -2.07 7.84
C THR A 58 -19.10 -1.88 6.79
N ILE A 59 -20.34 -1.95 7.23
CA ILE A 59 -21.52 -1.71 6.41
C ILE A 59 -22.13 -0.37 6.84
N ALA A 60 -22.52 0.44 5.86
CA ALA A 60 -23.28 1.66 6.06
C ALA A 60 -24.55 1.62 5.19
N LYS A 61 -25.44 2.58 5.41
CA LYS A 61 -26.71 2.68 4.69
C LYS A 61 -26.79 3.97 3.88
N LEU A 62 -27.18 3.86 2.61
CA LEU A 62 -27.61 4.99 1.80
C LEU A 62 -29.04 5.36 2.15
N THR A 63 -29.32 6.66 2.38
CA THR A 63 -30.66 7.11 2.75
C THR A 63 -31.40 7.77 1.59
N ASP A 64 -30.73 8.69 0.90
CA ASP A 64 -31.33 9.51 -0.15
C ASP A 64 -30.86 9.09 -1.56
N LYS A 65 -30.23 7.94 -1.66
CA LYS A 65 -29.67 7.39 -2.90
C LYS A 65 -29.97 5.90 -2.97
N GLU A 66 -29.90 5.36 -4.17
CA GLU A 66 -30.18 3.95 -4.44
C GLU A 66 -28.85 3.19 -4.65
N VAL A 67 -28.81 1.99 -4.09
CA VAL A 67 -27.72 1.04 -4.38
C VAL A 67 -27.84 0.49 -5.79
N VAL A 68 -26.71 0.06 -6.35
CA VAL A 68 -26.70 -0.70 -7.60
C VAL A 68 -27.27 -2.08 -7.33
N THR A 69 -28.27 -2.46 -8.12
CA THR A 69 -28.86 -3.81 -8.12
C THR A 69 -28.30 -4.59 -9.29
N GLY A 70 -27.73 -5.76 -9.03
CA GLY A 70 -27.16 -6.64 -10.04
C GLY A 70 -27.89 -7.98 -10.12
N GLU A 71 -27.49 -8.82 -11.06
CA GLU A 71 -27.88 -10.22 -11.09
C GLU A 71 -27.12 -10.95 -9.98
N GLN A 72 -27.75 -11.06 -8.82
CA GLN A 72 -27.17 -11.81 -7.71
C GLN A 72 -27.37 -13.30 -7.94
N SER A 73 -26.31 -14.08 -7.71
CA SER A 73 -26.42 -15.54 -7.61
C SER A 73 -27.24 -15.99 -6.40
N ILE A 74 -27.33 -15.14 -5.36
CA ILE A 74 -28.13 -15.35 -4.16
C ILE A 74 -29.09 -14.16 -4.04
N GLN A 75 -30.39 -14.40 -4.20
CA GLN A 75 -31.45 -13.41 -3.97
C GLN A 75 -32.17 -13.74 -2.66
N ARG A 76 -32.34 -12.72 -1.82
CA ARG A 76 -33.07 -12.81 -0.56
C ARG A 76 -34.38 -12.03 -0.67
N ASP A 77 -35.49 -12.71 -0.43
CA ASP A 77 -36.83 -12.10 -0.41
C ASP A 77 -37.23 -11.63 1.00
N ASP A 78 -36.44 -11.98 2.03
CA ASP A 78 -36.71 -11.77 3.44
C ASP A 78 -35.98 -10.55 4.05
N LEU A 79 -35.47 -9.64 3.20
CA LEU A 79 -34.76 -8.45 3.68
C LEU A 79 -35.65 -7.49 4.45
N THR A 80 -35.26 -7.15 5.65
CA THR A 80 -35.89 -6.10 6.47
C THR A 80 -35.51 -4.71 5.93
N GLU A 81 -36.24 -3.67 6.32
CA GLU A 81 -35.91 -2.28 5.94
C GLU A 81 -34.53 -1.87 6.40
N ALA A 82 -34.01 -2.45 7.49
CA ALA A 82 -32.64 -2.20 7.96
C ALA A 82 -31.57 -2.82 7.05
N GLU A 83 -31.89 -3.91 6.35
CA GLU A 83 -30.97 -4.64 5.46
C GLU A 83 -31.02 -4.14 4.01
N LYS A 84 -31.89 -3.19 3.69
CA LYS A 84 -31.98 -2.58 2.37
C LYS A 84 -31.03 -1.39 2.23
N ASN A 85 -30.58 -1.12 1.00
CA ASN A 85 -29.69 0.00 0.66
C ASN A 85 -28.36 0.01 1.44
N LEU A 86 -27.84 -1.17 1.72
CA LEU A 86 -26.54 -1.32 2.38
C LEU A 86 -25.40 -1.23 1.38
N ILE A 87 -24.33 -0.57 1.81
CA ILE A 87 -23.06 -0.42 1.09
C ILE A 87 -21.92 -0.94 1.93
N SER A 88 -20.88 -1.45 1.28
CA SER A 88 -19.59 -1.75 1.92
C SER A 88 -18.80 -0.45 2.09
N LEU A 89 -18.47 -0.11 3.31
CA LEU A 89 -17.68 1.07 3.65
C LEU A 89 -16.30 0.64 4.11
N ILE A 90 -15.27 1.14 3.42
CA ILE A 90 -13.87 0.96 3.75
C ILE A 90 -13.32 2.33 4.15
N ALA A 91 -12.98 2.48 5.43
CA ALA A 91 -12.43 3.71 5.97
C ALA A 91 -10.93 3.55 6.21
N LEU A 92 -10.14 4.48 5.67
CA LEU A 92 -8.69 4.46 5.74
C LEU A 92 -8.11 5.86 5.53
N GLU A 93 -6.80 6.04 5.79
CA GLU A 93 -6.13 7.33 5.65
C GLU A 93 -5.71 7.63 4.20
N ASP A 94 -5.28 6.63 3.44
CA ASP A 94 -4.79 6.77 2.06
C ASP A 94 -5.32 5.63 1.19
N SER A 95 -6.31 5.91 0.36
CA SER A 95 -6.94 4.89 -0.48
C SER A 95 -6.04 4.39 -1.62
N SER A 96 -5.00 5.11 -1.99
CA SER A 96 -4.06 4.66 -3.03
C SER A 96 -3.27 3.43 -2.62
N LYS A 97 -3.13 3.20 -1.31
CA LYS A 97 -2.42 2.07 -0.72
C LYS A 97 -3.29 0.84 -0.48
N ASP A 98 -4.61 0.96 -0.65
CA ASP A 98 -5.52 -0.18 -0.50
C ASP A 98 -5.22 -1.29 -1.52
N VAL A 99 -5.32 -2.54 -1.07
CA VAL A 99 -4.99 -3.70 -1.89
C VAL A 99 -5.80 -3.79 -3.18
N SER A 100 -7.06 -3.34 -3.15
CA SER A 100 -7.92 -3.36 -4.35
C SER A 100 -7.40 -2.42 -5.43
N PHE A 101 -6.82 -1.27 -5.06
CA PHE A 101 -6.18 -0.34 -6.00
C PHE A 101 -4.78 -0.80 -6.39
N THR A 102 -3.97 -1.25 -5.46
CA THR A 102 -2.58 -1.69 -5.75
C THR A 102 -2.54 -2.97 -6.59
N SER A 103 -3.53 -3.84 -6.48
CA SER A 103 -3.69 -5.04 -7.31
C SER A 103 -4.40 -4.78 -8.64
N SER A 104 -4.83 -3.54 -8.91
CA SER A 104 -5.62 -3.16 -10.08
C SER A 104 -7.01 -3.82 -10.18
N ALA A 105 -7.54 -4.36 -9.08
CA ALA A 105 -8.93 -4.78 -9.02
C ALA A 105 -9.86 -3.57 -9.14
N PHE A 106 -9.48 -2.45 -8.50
CA PHE A 106 -10.08 -1.14 -8.69
C PHE A 106 -9.11 -0.18 -9.37
N THR A 107 -9.64 0.75 -10.17
CA THR A 107 -8.88 1.79 -10.83
C THR A 107 -9.59 3.13 -10.64
N LEU A 108 -8.85 4.14 -10.18
CA LEU A 108 -9.37 5.51 -10.10
C LEU A 108 -9.60 6.07 -11.51
N LYS A 109 -10.82 6.53 -11.79
CA LYS A 109 -11.23 7.09 -13.10
C LYS A 109 -11.24 8.60 -13.11
N GLU A 110 -11.76 9.21 -12.05
CA GLU A 110 -11.89 10.65 -11.94
C GLU A 110 -11.52 11.10 -10.52
N GLY A 111 -11.03 12.34 -10.42
CA GLY A 111 -10.68 12.92 -9.13
C GLY A 111 -9.36 12.42 -8.55
N ARG A 112 -9.33 12.20 -7.26
CA ARG A 112 -8.14 11.80 -6.51
C ARG A 112 -8.45 10.75 -5.44
N HIS A 113 -7.41 10.10 -4.97
CA HIS A 113 -7.47 9.26 -3.78
C HIS A 113 -7.70 10.07 -2.50
N LEU A 114 -8.15 9.38 -1.45
CA LEU A 114 -8.18 9.93 -0.10
C LEU A 114 -6.76 10.15 0.42
N GLU A 115 -6.60 11.21 1.19
CA GLU A 115 -5.37 11.58 1.86
C GLU A 115 -5.62 11.67 3.37
N LYS A 116 -4.58 11.51 4.17
CA LYS A 116 -4.66 11.47 5.64
C LYS A 116 -5.40 12.64 6.28
N GLU A 117 -5.25 13.83 5.69
CA GLU A 117 -5.87 15.06 6.22
C GLU A 117 -7.33 15.26 5.78
N ASP A 118 -7.85 14.38 4.93
CA ASP A 118 -9.24 14.47 4.47
C ASP A 118 -10.24 14.26 5.61
N ARG A 119 -11.32 15.02 5.55
CA ARG A 119 -12.46 14.92 6.45
C ARG A 119 -13.75 15.00 5.66
N LYS A 120 -14.66 14.05 5.90
CA LYS A 120 -15.94 13.91 5.20
C LYS A 120 -15.78 13.86 3.67
N LYS A 121 -14.75 13.11 3.23
CA LYS A 121 -14.47 12.86 1.81
C LYS A 121 -14.75 11.38 1.49
N ILE A 122 -15.19 11.13 0.27
CA ILE A 122 -15.58 9.80 -0.17
C ILE A 122 -15.16 9.53 -1.61
N LEU A 123 -14.74 8.28 -1.87
CA LEU A 123 -14.67 7.74 -3.21
C LEU A 123 -15.86 6.79 -3.41
N ILE A 124 -16.48 6.85 -4.58
CA ILE A 124 -17.59 5.98 -4.95
C ILE A 124 -17.30 5.24 -6.25
N HIS A 125 -17.94 4.11 -6.43
CA HIS A 125 -17.85 3.36 -7.67
C HIS A 125 -18.61 4.08 -8.81
N GLU A 126 -18.10 3.99 -10.06
CA GLU A 126 -18.69 4.67 -11.22
C GLU A 126 -20.15 4.27 -11.47
N ASP A 127 -20.52 3.01 -11.23
CA ASP A 127 -21.88 2.56 -11.43
C ASP A 127 -22.83 3.08 -10.36
N LEU A 128 -22.36 3.23 -9.11
CA LEU A 128 -23.11 3.91 -8.06
C LEU A 128 -23.30 5.40 -8.41
N ALA A 129 -22.28 6.04 -8.95
CA ALA A 129 -22.33 7.42 -9.44
C ALA A 129 -23.35 7.58 -10.59
N LYS A 130 -23.30 6.69 -11.58
CA LYS A 130 -24.23 6.68 -12.73
C LYS A 130 -25.66 6.44 -12.28
N LYS A 131 -25.90 5.45 -11.41
CA LYS A 131 -27.23 5.11 -10.87
C LYS A 131 -27.91 6.32 -10.22
N ASN A 132 -27.14 7.14 -9.52
CA ASN A 132 -27.65 8.28 -8.74
C ASN A 132 -27.36 9.64 -9.38
N ASN A 133 -26.83 9.66 -10.60
CA ASN A 133 -26.46 10.87 -11.33
C ASN A 133 -25.53 11.80 -10.53
N LEU A 134 -24.53 11.21 -9.88
CA LEU A 134 -23.54 11.88 -9.04
C LEU A 134 -22.22 12.13 -9.79
N LYS A 135 -21.56 13.23 -9.43
CA LYS A 135 -20.26 13.64 -9.98
C LYS A 135 -19.32 14.14 -8.87
N LEU A 136 -18.07 14.39 -9.22
CA LEU A 136 -17.11 15.01 -8.28
C LEU A 136 -17.66 16.31 -7.70
N GLY A 137 -17.47 16.47 -6.38
CA GLY A 137 -17.95 17.63 -5.62
C GLY A 137 -19.37 17.51 -5.10
N ASP A 138 -20.17 16.56 -5.61
CA ASP A 138 -21.49 16.29 -5.06
C ASP A 138 -21.40 15.66 -3.67
N LYS A 139 -22.49 15.77 -2.91
CA LYS A 139 -22.57 15.19 -1.58
C LYS A 139 -23.41 13.90 -1.59
N ILE A 140 -22.97 12.95 -0.78
CA ILE A 140 -23.69 11.72 -0.51
C ILE A 140 -23.80 11.54 1.00
N SER A 141 -24.97 11.16 1.48
CA SER A 141 -25.23 11.00 2.90
C SER A 141 -25.21 9.52 3.28
N LEU A 142 -24.49 9.21 4.34
CA LEU A 142 -24.43 7.88 4.92
C LEU A 142 -25.00 7.87 6.33
N ASN A 143 -25.72 6.80 6.65
CA ASN A 143 -26.11 6.46 8.01
C ASN A 143 -25.35 5.21 8.47
N PRO A 144 -25.10 5.07 9.77
CA PRO A 144 -24.62 3.79 10.29
C PRO A 144 -25.67 2.70 10.00
N ALA A 145 -25.21 1.50 9.67
CA ALA A 145 -26.11 0.36 9.67
C ALA A 145 -26.69 0.19 11.08
N GLN A 146 -28.01 -0.05 11.18
CA GLN A 146 -28.67 -0.16 12.47
C GLN A 146 -28.21 -1.44 13.19
N VAL A 147 -27.35 -1.25 14.19
CA VAL A 147 -26.99 -2.27 15.17
C VAL A 147 -27.48 -1.78 16.53
N GLU A 148 -28.12 -2.64 17.31
CA GLU A 148 -28.58 -2.28 18.65
C GLU A 148 -27.43 -1.70 19.47
N GLY A 149 -27.67 -0.52 20.08
CA GLY A 149 -26.66 0.18 20.91
C GLY A 149 -25.69 1.10 20.14
N ASN A 150 -25.86 1.26 18.83
CA ASN A 150 -25.01 2.17 18.05
C ASN A 150 -25.44 3.64 18.27
N SER A 151 -24.49 4.49 18.72
CA SER A 151 -24.66 5.94 18.90
C SER A 151 -24.23 6.75 17.65
N GLY A 152 -24.11 6.12 16.51
CA GLY A 152 -23.70 6.75 15.26
C GLY A 152 -24.69 7.77 14.74
N GLN A 153 -24.24 8.62 13.85
CA GLN A 153 -25.03 9.71 13.28
C GLN A 153 -24.82 9.80 11.77
N ARG A 154 -25.86 10.32 11.07
CA ARG A 154 -25.76 10.63 9.65
C ARG A 154 -24.65 11.63 9.37
N LEU A 155 -23.84 11.37 8.35
CA LEU A 155 -22.84 12.28 7.84
C LEU A 155 -22.98 12.47 6.33
N ASP A 156 -22.74 13.71 5.90
CA ASP A 156 -22.66 14.07 4.50
C ASP A 156 -21.18 14.09 4.08
N TYR A 157 -20.87 13.37 3.01
CA TYR A 157 -19.53 13.26 2.44
C TYR A 157 -19.49 13.93 1.06
N GLU A 158 -18.39 14.62 0.76
CA GLU A 158 -18.10 15.14 -0.57
C GLU A 158 -17.35 14.10 -1.42
N ILE A 159 -17.84 13.87 -2.63
CA ILE A 159 -17.21 12.95 -3.57
C ILE A 159 -15.95 13.59 -4.14
N VAL A 160 -14.79 13.00 -3.85
CA VAL A 160 -13.47 13.45 -4.33
C VAL A 160 -12.85 12.53 -5.36
N GLY A 161 -13.37 11.32 -5.50
CA GLY A 161 -12.91 10.36 -6.49
C GLY A 161 -14.01 9.39 -6.92
N ILE A 162 -13.90 8.97 -8.16
CA ILE A 162 -14.76 7.95 -8.77
C ILE A 162 -13.85 6.85 -9.32
N PHE A 163 -14.13 5.62 -8.95
CA PHE A 163 -13.35 4.45 -9.35
C PHE A 163 -14.21 3.40 -10.06
N SER A 164 -13.57 2.49 -10.76
CA SER A 164 -14.21 1.35 -11.43
C SER A 164 -13.48 0.06 -11.10
N GLY A 165 -14.07 -1.06 -11.49
CA GLY A 165 -13.50 -2.38 -11.37
C GLY A 165 -14.31 -3.31 -10.49
N GLN A 166 -13.77 -4.50 -10.26
CA GLN A 166 -14.41 -5.51 -9.44
C GLN A 166 -13.39 -6.19 -8.54
N LYS A 167 -13.77 -6.44 -7.31
CA LYS A 167 -13.04 -7.26 -6.35
C LYS A 167 -13.81 -8.54 -6.04
N GLN A 168 -13.19 -9.46 -5.34
CA GLN A 168 -13.90 -10.63 -4.84
C GLN A 168 -15.06 -10.21 -3.93
N GLU A 169 -16.25 -10.67 -4.26
CA GLU A 169 -17.49 -10.33 -3.57
C GLU A 169 -17.81 -11.33 -2.47
N LYS A 170 -18.56 -10.87 -1.46
CA LYS A 170 -19.17 -11.73 -0.45
C LYS A 170 -20.50 -12.27 -1.01
N PHE A 171 -21.02 -13.32 -0.39
CA PHE A 171 -22.27 -13.97 -0.81
C PHE A 171 -23.27 -14.01 0.34
N THR A 172 -23.51 -12.86 0.97
CA THR A 172 -24.49 -12.73 2.08
C THR A 172 -25.90 -12.46 1.60
N GLY A 173 -26.07 -12.11 0.32
CA GLY A 173 -27.34 -11.70 -0.28
C GLY A 173 -27.72 -10.25 0.00
N LEU A 174 -26.80 -9.45 0.56
CA LEU A 174 -26.98 -8.03 0.80
C LEU A 174 -26.40 -7.21 -0.36
N SER A 175 -26.93 -6.02 -0.58
CA SER A 175 -26.42 -5.11 -1.62
C SER A 175 -24.97 -4.67 -1.39
N SER A 176 -24.51 -4.70 -0.15
CA SER A 176 -23.10 -4.43 0.21
C SER A 176 -22.11 -5.49 -0.30
N ASP A 177 -22.57 -6.63 -0.78
CA ASP A 177 -21.70 -7.66 -1.36
C ASP A 177 -21.08 -7.22 -2.69
N PHE A 178 -21.77 -6.35 -3.44
CA PHE A 178 -21.33 -5.92 -4.76
C PHE A 178 -20.19 -4.91 -4.73
N SER A 179 -19.25 -5.07 -5.64
CA SER A 179 -18.17 -4.11 -5.86
C SER A 179 -18.68 -2.71 -6.16
N GLU A 180 -19.78 -2.61 -6.93
CA GLU A 180 -20.45 -1.36 -7.32
C GLU A 180 -21.01 -0.58 -6.11
N ASN A 181 -21.29 -1.25 -5.00
CA ASN A 181 -21.77 -0.65 -3.76
C ASN A 181 -20.64 -0.51 -2.71
N THR A 182 -19.39 -0.57 -3.13
CA THR A 182 -18.24 -0.27 -2.26
C THR A 182 -17.93 1.22 -2.29
N VAL A 183 -17.71 1.81 -1.13
CA VAL A 183 -17.25 3.19 -0.97
C VAL A 183 -16.03 3.25 -0.08
N TYR A 184 -15.17 4.24 -0.32
CA TYR A 184 -14.02 4.55 0.54
C TYR A 184 -14.25 5.89 1.22
N THR A 185 -14.05 5.96 2.52
CA THR A 185 -14.17 7.20 3.30
C THR A 185 -12.89 7.48 4.08
N ASP A 186 -12.68 8.73 4.46
CA ASP A 186 -11.61 9.03 5.40
C ASP A 186 -11.88 8.36 6.76
N TYR A 187 -10.80 7.90 7.40
CA TYR A 187 -10.90 7.12 8.63
C TYR A 187 -11.54 7.91 9.79
N GLU A 188 -11.14 9.16 9.98
CA GLU A 188 -11.61 9.97 11.11
C GLU A 188 -13.13 10.21 11.08
N SER A 189 -13.67 10.56 9.91
CA SER A 189 -15.10 10.77 9.76
C SER A 189 -15.90 9.49 9.96
N SER A 190 -15.34 8.32 9.64
CA SER A 190 -15.98 7.04 9.87
C SER A 190 -16.21 6.75 11.35
N GLN A 191 -15.29 7.16 12.23
CA GLN A 191 -15.44 7.01 13.68
C GLN A 191 -16.64 7.83 14.18
N THR A 192 -16.83 9.03 13.64
CA THR A 192 -17.99 9.89 13.94
C THR A 192 -19.28 9.26 13.40
N LEU A 193 -19.29 8.78 12.17
CA LEU A 193 -20.44 8.09 11.57
C LEU A 193 -20.93 6.93 12.45
N LEU A 194 -19.97 6.14 12.97
CA LEU A 194 -20.29 4.96 13.78
C LEU A 194 -20.49 5.27 15.28
N GLY A 195 -20.21 6.50 15.72
CA GLY A 195 -20.31 6.89 17.13
C GLY A 195 -19.24 6.28 18.02
N ASN A 196 -18.09 5.94 17.45
CA ASN A 196 -16.97 5.40 18.20
C ASN A 196 -16.31 6.50 19.04
N LYS A 197 -16.14 6.27 20.35
CA LYS A 197 -15.45 7.20 21.26
C LYS A 197 -13.94 7.03 21.17
N GLU A 198 -13.47 5.84 20.87
CA GLU A 198 -12.07 5.49 20.71
C GLU A 198 -11.85 4.92 19.31
N ALA A 199 -10.64 5.07 18.78
CA ALA A 199 -10.28 4.59 17.44
C ALA A 199 -10.47 3.07 17.32
N GLN A 200 -11.54 2.67 16.64
CA GLN A 200 -11.86 1.27 16.31
C GLN A 200 -11.38 0.94 14.91
N VAL A 201 -10.81 -0.25 14.77
CA VAL A 201 -10.32 -0.77 13.49
C VAL A 201 -10.76 -2.21 13.30
N THR A 202 -10.89 -2.64 12.05
CA THR A 202 -10.96 -4.07 11.68
C THR A 202 -9.58 -4.61 11.33
N ALA A 203 -8.67 -3.72 10.92
CA ALA A 203 -7.27 -4.02 10.69
C ALA A 203 -6.38 -2.82 11.05
N ALA A 204 -5.17 -3.09 11.48
CA ALA A 204 -4.11 -2.09 11.55
C ALA A 204 -2.99 -2.54 10.60
N ARG A 205 -2.61 -1.67 9.66
CA ARG A 205 -1.58 -1.94 8.66
C ARG A 205 -0.30 -1.23 9.03
N PHE A 206 0.79 -1.98 9.00
CA PHE A 206 2.13 -1.52 9.36
C PHE A 206 3.01 -1.55 8.12
N TYR A 207 3.43 -0.38 7.64
CA TYR A 207 4.33 -0.26 6.50
C TYR A 207 5.78 -0.34 6.95
N LEU A 208 6.62 -1.01 6.17
CA LEU A 208 8.04 -1.18 6.46
C LEU A 208 8.86 -0.09 5.78
N GLU A 209 9.88 0.41 6.49
CA GLU A 209 10.90 1.28 5.89
C GLU A 209 11.69 0.55 4.80
N ASN A 210 12.01 -0.74 5.05
CA ASN A 210 12.73 -1.60 4.12
C ASN A 210 12.03 -2.96 4.01
N PRO A 211 11.54 -3.33 2.82
CA PRO A 211 10.88 -4.63 2.59
C PRO A 211 11.73 -5.85 2.94
N LYS A 212 13.05 -5.72 2.88
CA LYS A 212 13.99 -6.80 3.24
C LYS A 212 13.91 -7.20 4.72
N ASP A 213 13.40 -6.31 5.57
CA ASP A 213 13.32 -6.53 7.01
C ASP A 213 12.03 -7.24 7.45
N MET A 214 11.16 -7.62 6.50
CA MET A 214 9.87 -8.25 6.79
C MET A 214 10.03 -9.43 7.75
N ASP A 215 10.90 -10.38 7.44
CA ASP A 215 11.03 -11.60 8.25
C ASP A 215 11.55 -11.31 9.67
N SER A 216 12.52 -10.39 9.81
CA SER A 216 13.04 -10.00 11.12
C SER A 216 11.99 -9.23 11.95
N ILE A 217 11.22 -8.35 11.31
CA ILE A 217 10.14 -7.60 11.97
C ILE A 217 9.03 -8.54 12.40
N ILE A 218 8.63 -9.50 11.56
CA ILE A 218 7.62 -10.50 11.91
C ILE A 218 8.08 -11.34 13.11
N GLN A 219 9.35 -11.72 13.20
CA GLN A 219 9.87 -12.41 14.38
C GLN A 219 9.73 -11.58 15.67
N GLU A 220 9.96 -10.26 15.60
CA GLU A 220 9.71 -9.36 16.74
C GLU A 220 8.21 -9.28 17.09
N VAL A 221 7.33 -9.25 16.09
CA VAL A 221 5.88 -9.28 16.28
C VAL A 221 5.42 -10.59 16.94
N GLU A 222 5.98 -11.72 16.52
CA GLU A 222 5.67 -13.05 17.10
C GLU A 222 6.01 -13.13 18.59
N LYS A 223 7.05 -12.44 19.04
CA LYS A 223 7.41 -12.38 20.48
C LYS A 223 6.32 -11.75 21.34
N LEU A 224 5.43 -10.96 20.76
CA LEU A 224 4.30 -10.35 21.47
C LEU A 224 3.13 -11.31 21.68
N SER A 225 3.20 -12.52 21.13
CA SER A 225 2.19 -13.58 21.27
C SER A 225 0.77 -13.11 20.90
N LEU A 226 0.65 -12.36 19.79
CA LEU A 226 -0.62 -11.76 19.36
C LEU A 226 -1.68 -12.82 19.04
N GLU A 227 -1.28 -13.97 18.53
CA GLU A 227 -2.19 -15.09 18.22
C GLU A 227 -2.93 -15.57 19.49
N THR A 228 -2.23 -15.68 20.63
CA THR A 228 -2.86 -16.04 21.92
C THR A 228 -3.83 -14.99 22.43
N LYS A 229 -3.72 -13.75 21.95
CA LYS A 229 -4.62 -12.64 22.26
C LYS A 229 -5.77 -12.51 21.25
N GLY A 230 -5.90 -13.44 20.30
CA GLY A 230 -6.97 -13.48 19.30
C GLY A 230 -6.70 -12.63 18.05
N TYR A 231 -5.45 -12.32 17.75
CA TYR A 231 -5.04 -11.60 16.55
C TYR A 231 -4.33 -12.52 15.56
N GLN A 232 -4.44 -12.20 14.28
CA GLN A 232 -3.67 -12.80 13.20
C GLN A 232 -2.84 -11.72 12.48
N VAL A 233 -1.70 -12.14 11.94
CA VAL A 233 -0.79 -11.30 11.17
C VAL A 233 -0.82 -11.76 9.73
N GLU A 234 -1.12 -10.83 8.80
CA GLU A 234 -1.12 -11.08 7.36
C GLU A 234 -0.03 -10.25 6.70
N LYS A 235 0.87 -10.92 5.96
CA LYS A 235 1.94 -10.25 5.23
C LYS A 235 1.45 -9.80 3.84
N GLU A 236 1.77 -8.57 3.45
CA GLU A 236 1.56 -8.05 2.10
C GLU A 236 2.91 -7.63 1.50
N ASN A 237 3.64 -8.62 0.98
CA ASN A 237 4.96 -8.45 0.39
C ASN A 237 5.10 -9.06 -1.01
N LYS A 238 3.99 -9.41 -1.67
CA LYS A 238 4.00 -10.07 -2.98
C LYS A 238 4.76 -9.28 -4.04
N ALA A 239 4.54 -7.98 -4.10
CA ALA A 239 5.23 -7.11 -5.07
C ALA A 239 6.74 -7.12 -4.85
N PHE A 240 7.19 -7.10 -3.59
CA PHE A 240 8.61 -7.20 -3.25
C PHE A 240 9.19 -8.57 -3.67
N GLU A 241 8.51 -9.67 -3.32
CA GLU A 241 8.95 -11.02 -3.66
C GLU A 241 9.08 -11.24 -5.17
N GLN A 242 8.22 -10.62 -5.99
CA GLN A 242 8.27 -10.72 -7.43
C GLN A 242 9.48 -10.03 -8.06
N ILE A 243 9.95 -8.93 -7.48
CA ILE A 243 11.01 -8.12 -8.10
C ILE A 243 12.37 -8.26 -7.42
N LYS A 244 12.44 -8.80 -6.19
CA LYS A 244 13.70 -8.89 -5.43
C LYS A 244 14.82 -9.62 -6.19
N ASP A 245 14.48 -10.70 -6.89
CA ASP A 245 15.44 -11.49 -7.66
C ASP A 245 15.93 -10.71 -8.88
N SER A 246 15.06 -9.97 -9.54
CA SER A 246 15.41 -9.11 -10.66
C SER A 246 16.33 -7.96 -10.25
N VAL A 247 16.00 -7.31 -9.10
CA VAL A 247 16.83 -6.24 -8.54
C VAL A 247 18.20 -6.76 -8.11
N SER A 248 18.26 -7.91 -7.44
CA SER A 248 19.50 -8.55 -7.01
C SER A 248 20.38 -8.94 -8.20
N THR A 249 19.79 -9.49 -9.24
CA THR A 249 20.49 -9.84 -10.50
C THR A 249 21.06 -8.59 -11.17
N PHE A 250 20.29 -7.52 -11.27
CA PHE A 250 20.74 -6.26 -11.82
C PHE A 250 21.91 -5.63 -11.01
N GLN A 251 21.83 -5.69 -9.70
CA GLN A 251 22.93 -5.22 -8.83
C GLN A 251 24.21 -6.04 -9.05
N THR A 252 24.12 -7.34 -9.14
CA THR A 252 25.24 -8.23 -9.42
C THR A 252 25.87 -7.90 -10.78
N PHE A 253 25.02 -7.72 -11.81
CA PHE A 253 25.49 -7.30 -13.13
C PHE A 253 26.24 -5.97 -13.09
N LEU A 254 25.70 -4.97 -12.40
CA LEU A 254 26.37 -3.67 -12.23
C LEU A 254 27.73 -3.79 -11.51
N GLN A 255 27.82 -4.62 -10.50
CA GLN A 255 29.08 -4.86 -9.79
C GLN A 255 30.13 -5.49 -10.73
N ILE A 256 29.75 -6.55 -11.46
CA ILE A 256 30.66 -7.21 -12.44
C ILE A 256 31.09 -6.22 -13.50
N PHE A 257 30.19 -5.40 -14.00
CA PHE A 257 30.49 -4.39 -15.02
C PHE A 257 31.48 -3.32 -14.49
N LEU A 258 31.28 -2.85 -13.27
CA LEU A 258 32.19 -1.90 -12.61
C LEU A 258 33.59 -2.49 -12.40
N TYR A 259 33.66 -3.75 -11.97
CA TYR A 259 34.96 -4.44 -11.86
C TYR A 259 35.64 -4.61 -13.22
N GLY A 260 34.86 -4.94 -14.25
CA GLY A 260 35.37 -5.01 -15.62
C GLY A 260 35.98 -3.71 -16.10
N ILE A 261 35.31 -2.57 -15.86
CA ILE A 261 35.85 -1.25 -16.20
C ILE A 261 37.11 -0.93 -15.41
N MET A 262 37.17 -1.26 -14.10
CA MET A 262 38.36 -1.06 -13.32
C MET A 262 39.58 -1.85 -13.84
N ILE A 263 39.37 -3.12 -14.14
CA ILE A 263 40.42 -3.99 -14.70
C ILE A 263 40.89 -3.47 -16.06
N ALA A 264 39.95 -3.10 -16.94
CA ALA A 264 40.32 -2.51 -18.23
C ALA A 264 41.08 -1.19 -18.10
N GLY A 265 40.72 -0.33 -17.14
CA GLY A 265 41.40 0.92 -16.85
C GLY A 265 42.83 0.69 -16.33
N VAL A 266 43.00 -0.26 -15.44
CA VAL A 266 44.35 -0.65 -14.95
C VAL A 266 45.18 -1.24 -16.10
N GLY A 267 44.60 -2.09 -16.92
CA GLY A 267 45.27 -2.64 -18.11
C GLY A 267 45.72 -1.56 -19.10
N ALA A 268 44.85 -0.58 -19.38
CA ALA A 268 45.21 0.55 -20.23
C ALA A 268 46.36 1.40 -19.63
N LEU A 269 46.34 1.65 -18.32
CA LEU A 269 47.44 2.35 -17.64
C LEU A 269 48.77 1.59 -17.75
N ILE A 270 48.74 0.27 -17.56
CA ILE A 270 49.96 -0.58 -17.70
C ILE A 270 50.49 -0.51 -19.13
N LEU A 271 49.60 -0.56 -20.15
CA LEU A 271 50.02 -0.43 -21.55
C LEU A 271 50.63 0.93 -21.84
N VAL A 272 50.02 2.02 -21.39
CA VAL A 272 50.57 3.37 -21.59
C VAL A 272 51.95 3.52 -20.90
N LEU A 273 52.07 3.06 -19.65
CA LEU A 273 53.35 3.08 -18.92
C LEU A 273 54.41 2.21 -19.60
N SER A 274 54.04 1.04 -20.13
CA SER A 274 54.94 0.15 -20.86
C SER A 274 55.45 0.81 -22.13
N LEU A 275 54.60 1.47 -22.90
CA LEU A 275 54.99 2.20 -24.12
C LEU A 275 55.90 3.38 -23.76
N TRP A 276 55.58 4.15 -22.72
CA TRP A 276 56.38 5.26 -22.27
C TRP A 276 57.78 4.82 -21.77
N LEU A 277 57.86 3.73 -21.01
CA LEU A 277 59.14 3.13 -20.60
C LEU A 277 59.94 2.66 -21.80
N ARG A 278 59.32 2.05 -22.81
CA ARG A 278 59.99 1.62 -24.02
C ARG A 278 60.59 2.80 -24.80
N GLU A 279 59.90 3.92 -24.91
CA GLU A 279 60.42 5.14 -25.53
C GLU A 279 61.64 5.66 -24.76
N ARG A 280 61.57 5.69 -23.42
CA ARG A 280 62.70 6.14 -22.57
C ARG A 280 63.93 5.23 -22.70
N VAL A 281 63.73 3.92 -22.73
CA VAL A 281 64.84 2.98 -22.93
C VAL A 281 65.45 3.18 -24.30
N TYR A 282 64.68 3.45 -25.32
CA TYR A 282 65.18 3.75 -26.69
C TYR A 282 65.99 5.05 -26.72
N GLU A 283 65.53 6.14 -26.08
CA GLU A 283 66.28 7.42 -25.93
C GLU A 283 67.57 7.22 -25.23
N VAL A 284 67.61 6.50 -24.10
CA VAL A 284 68.79 6.18 -23.35
C VAL A 284 69.76 5.34 -24.18
N GLY A 285 69.27 4.39 -24.95
CA GLY A 285 70.10 3.58 -25.86
C GLY A 285 70.80 4.41 -26.95
N ILE A 286 70.09 5.38 -27.54
CA ILE A 286 70.70 6.33 -28.48
C ILE A 286 71.73 7.20 -27.83
N LEU A 287 71.46 7.73 -26.66
CA LEU A 287 72.43 8.58 -25.90
C LEU A 287 73.70 7.79 -25.57
N LEU A 288 73.59 6.55 -25.14
CA LEU A 288 74.76 5.66 -24.88
C LEU A 288 75.56 5.34 -26.16
N ALA A 289 74.84 5.14 -27.31
CA ALA A 289 75.50 4.90 -28.57
C ALA A 289 76.27 6.12 -29.09
N LEU A 290 75.82 7.33 -28.71
CA LEU A 290 76.50 8.59 -29.05
C LEU A 290 77.63 8.99 -28.07
N GLY A 291 77.91 8.15 -27.09
CA GLY A 291 79.01 8.36 -26.16
C GLY A 291 78.81 9.47 -25.12
N LYS A 292 77.55 9.79 -24.83
CA LYS A 292 77.19 10.73 -23.76
C LYS A 292 76.65 10.01 -22.52
#